data_123031518f373b9ef8890ca8bbdf6aa7
#
_entry.id   123031518f373b9ef8890ca8bbdf6aa7
#
_cell.length_a   1.000
_cell.length_b   1.000
_cell.length_c   1.000
_cell.angle_alpha   90.00
_cell.angle_beta   90.00
_cell.angle_gamma   90.00
#
_symmetry.space_group_name_H-M   'P 1'
#
loop_
_entity.id
_entity.type
_entity.pdbx_description
1 polymer ?
#
loop_
_entity_poly.entity_id
_entity_poly.type
_entity_poly.pdbx_seq_one_letter_code
_entity_poly.pdbx_strand_id
1 'polypeptide(L)'
;MEGDTATFGFNVPQSGPYASEGEDELRAYELAVKHLNEGGGWVDTQFDDLSGDGVLGYTIDSVDGDTATDADQARQSASGMIQRDNAIMISGGSSSAVAIAVQGLCQNEKVMFMACLTHSNDTTGKDCVRYSFREMFNAYMTGQALAPVVRDAYGEGLSFYQLYADYSWGQTQQASMNQFMTDVAGWEQVESVATPLGTTDYSTYLSEAQSSGADVLILNHYGLDGANSIQQAVDAGINEDMEIIVPLYNRPMAEAAGGAIEGVYGTLAWDSQIDNAPSQEFTEAFQSEYDRIPSGPAQVAYAQTLQYAAAVERAGTFYPPEVIKQLEDYEYDNIGMGAETMRGCDHQAQRDVPVVKGLPGSEQESGLYYEIVNITSRDDLGYACDAGPAAECELGSYE
;
A
#
# COMPACT_ATOMS: atom_id res chain seq x y z
N MET A 1 4.70 24.55 13.87
CA MET A 1 3.59 25.40 13.44
C MET A 1 4.06 26.86 13.47
N GLU A 2 3.77 27.61 12.45
CA GLU A 2 4.14 29.03 12.34
C GLU A 2 2.86 29.88 12.15
N GLY A 3 2.61 30.80 13.08
CA GLY A 3 1.39 31.62 13.05
C GLY A 3 0.13 30.74 13.09
N ASP A 4 -0.71 30.85 12.06
CA ASP A 4 -1.97 30.14 11.89
C ASP A 4 -1.86 28.96 10.90
N THR A 5 -0.63 28.44 10.67
CA THR A 5 -0.35 27.40 9.68
C THR A 5 0.30 26.17 10.33
N ALA A 6 -0.13 24.97 9.91
CA ALA A 6 0.46 23.68 10.23
C ALA A 6 0.94 23.00 8.93
N THR A 7 2.16 22.49 8.91
CA THR A 7 2.78 21.91 7.70
C THR A 7 2.77 20.39 7.76
N PHE A 8 2.25 19.75 6.71
CA PHE A 8 2.35 18.30 6.48
C PHE A 8 3.48 18.01 5.48
N GLY A 9 4.22 16.94 5.70
CA GLY A 9 5.30 16.51 4.81
C GLY A 9 4.92 15.26 4.02
N PHE A 10 5.05 15.30 2.69
CA PHE A 10 4.74 14.19 1.81
C PHE A 10 6.00 13.68 1.12
N ASN A 11 6.49 12.53 1.59
CA ASN A 11 7.77 11.96 1.18
C ASN A 11 7.52 10.75 0.27
N VAL A 12 7.37 11.01 -1.02
CA VAL A 12 6.94 10.03 -2.03
C VAL A 12 8.01 9.78 -3.08
N PRO A 13 8.02 8.65 -3.79
CA PRO A 13 8.93 8.42 -4.91
C PRO A 13 8.46 9.22 -6.13
N GLN A 14 9.12 10.35 -6.43
CA GLN A 14 8.89 11.13 -7.65
C GLN A 14 9.84 10.69 -8.78
N SER A 15 10.79 9.81 -8.46
CA SER A 15 11.71 9.15 -9.39
C SER A 15 11.97 7.70 -8.95
N GLY A 16 12.66 6.90 -9.81
CA GLY A 16 12.97 5.50 -9.52
C GLY A 16 11.83 4.52 -9.89
N PRO A 17 11.90 3.26 -9.43
CA PRO A 17 11.00 2.19 -9.85
C PRO A 17 9.52 2.42 -9.51
N TYR A 18 9.21 3.26 -8.53
CA TYR A 18 7.85 3.53 -8.03
C TYR A 18 7.38 4.96 -8.32
N ALA A 19 7.98 5.64 -9.31
CA ALA A 19 7.66 7.03 -9.63
C ALA A 19 6.19 7.24 -10.03
N SER A 20 5.61 6.32 -10.79
CA SER A 20 4.21 6.43 -11.24
C SER A 20 3.21 6.36 -10.07
N GLU A 21 3.51 5.53 -9.08
CA GLU A 21 2.73 5.41 -7.85
C GLU A 21 2.86 6.68 -7.00
N GLY A 22 4.09 7.18 -6.85
CA GLY A 22 4.38 8.39 -6.07
C GLY A 22 3.74 9.64 -6.65
N GLU A 23 3.63 9.74 -7.98
CA GLU A 23 2.88 10.83 -8.62
C GLU A 23 1.39 10.80 -8.26
N ASP A 24 0.77 9.63 -8.22
CA ASP A 24 -0.64 9.50 -7.86
C ASP A 24 -0.86 9.74 -6.36
N GLU A 25 0.06 9.27 -5.51
CA GLU A 25 0.06 9.60 -4.08
C GLU A 25 0.14 11.11 -3.85
N LEU A 26 1.07 11.80 -4.53
CA LEU A 26 1.26 13.25 -4.36
C LEU A 26 0.01 14.05 -4.75
N ARG A 27 -0.62 13.72 -5.88
CA ARG A 27 -1.91 14.31 -6.28
C ARG A 27 -2.99 14.13 -5.20
N ALA A 28 -3.06 12.95 -4.62
CA ALA A 28 -4.05 12.66 -3.59
C ALA A 28 -3.76 13.38 -2.26
N TYR A 29 -2.50 13.55 -1.89
CA TYR A 29 -2.10 14.39 -0.77
C TYR A 29 -2.46 15.87 -0.97
N GLU A 30 -2.17 16.41 -2.16
CA GLU A 30 -2.55 17.78 -2.52
C GLU A 30 -4.08 17.96 -2.47
N LEU A 31 -4.84 16.99 -2.97
CA LEU A 31 -6.30 16.99 -2.90
C LEU A 31 -6.80 16.94 -1.45
N ALA A 32 -6.18 16.12 -0.60
CA ALA A 32 -6.52 16.06 0.81
C ALA A 32 -6.29 17.40 1.52
N VAL A 33 -5.14 18.03 1.29
CA VAL A 33 -4.82 19.36 1.84
C VAL A 33 -5.80 20.42 1.35
N LYS A 34 -6.16 20.40 0.06
CA LYS A 34 -7.17 21.29 -0.50
C LYS A 34 -8.52 21.12 0.22
N HIS A 35 -8.99 19.87 0.36
CA HIS A 35 -10.27 19.60 1.01
C HIS A 35 -10.23 19.90 2.52
N LEU A 36 -9.12 19.71 3.22
CA LEU A 36 -8.99 20.13 4.61
C LEU A 36 -9.16 21.64 4.78
N ASN A 37 -8.72 22.45 3.82
CA ASN A 37 -8.76 23.90 3.89
C ASN A 37 -10.02 24.54 3.27
N GLU A 38 -10.66 23.89 2.31
CA GLU A 38 -11.71 24.49 1.47
C GLU A 38 -13.02 23.70 1.48
N GLY A 39 -13.04 22.54 2.16
CA GLY A 39 -14.13 21.56 2.08
C GLY A 39 -14.09 20.76 0.78
N GLY A 40 -15.02 19.84 0.63
CA GLY A 40 -15.14 18.95 -0.50
C GLY A 40 -14.76 17.50 -0.22
N GLY A 41 -15.10 16.60 -1.15
CA GLY A 41 -14.83 15.17 -1.04
C GLY A 41 -15.27 14.59 0.31
N TRP A 42 -14.48 13.71 0.86
CA TRP A 42 -14.80 13.06 2.14
C TRP A 42 -14.82 13.98 3.35
N VAL A 43 -14.19 15.15 3.28
CA VAL A 43 -14.29 16.16 4.39
C VAL A 43 -15.74 16.58 4.61
N ASP A 44 -16.50 16.72 3.52
CA ASP A 44 -17.90 17.14 3.60
C ASP A 44 -18.89 15.99 3.81
N THR A 45 -18.49 14.73 3.54
CA THR A 45 -19.43 13.61 3.42
C THR A 45 -19.13 12.42 4.30
N GLN A 46 -17.86 12.20 4.66
CA GLN A 46 -17.42 10.99 5.34
C GLN A 46 -16.73 11.25 6.70
N PHE A 47 -16.23 12.45 6.94
CA PHE A 47 -15.47 12.79 8.15
C PHE A 47 -16.17 13.89 8.96
N ASP A 48 -17.09 13.50 9.82
CA ASP A 48 -17.86 14.44 10.68
C ASP A 48 -16.96 15.29 11.61
N ASP A 49 -15.74 14.83 11.90
CA ASP A 49 -14.77 15.55 12.73
C ASP A 49 -14.10 16.73 11.98
N LEU A 50 -14.16 16.76 10.65
CA LEU A 50 -13.50 17.77 9.81
C LEU A 50 -14.50 18.84 9.34
N SER A 51 -14.04 20.08 9.23
CA SER A 51 -14.92 21.22 8.89
C SER A 51 -14.65 21.82 7.50
N GLY A 52 -13.49 21.51 6.88
CA GLY A 52 -13.06 22.17 5.66
C GLY A 52 -12.50 23.59 5.87
N ASP A 53 -12.29 24.01 7.11
CA ASP A 53 -11.69 25.30 7.48
C ASP A 53 -10.31 25.11 8.14
N GLY A 54 -9.52 24.16 7.64
CA GLY A 54 -8.24 23.71 8.22
C GLY A 54 -8.43 22.64 9.29
N VAL A 55 -7.42 22.47 10.16
CA VAL A 55 -7.43 21.53 11.30
C VAL A 55 -7.15 22.30 12.58
N LEU A 56 -8.02 22.18 13.58
CA LEU A 56 -8.00 22.99 14.81
C LEU A 56 -7.90 24.51 14.54
N GLY A 57 -8.46 24.98 13.41
CA GLY A 57 -8.39 26.38 12.99
C GLY A 57 -7.05 26.80 12.37
N TYR A 58 -6.13 25.87 12.13
CA TYR A 58 -4.89 26.13 11.38
C TYR A 58 -5.10 25.77 9.91
N THR A 59 -4.68 26.67 9.01
CA THR A 59 -4.55 26.33 7.59
C THR A 59 -3.47 25.26 7.42
N ILE A 60 -3.76 24.22 6.65
CA ILE A 60 -2.79 23.18 6.35
C ILE A 60 -1.97 23.57 5.13
N ASP A 61 -0.66 23.67 5.31
CA ASP A 61 0.32 23.77 4.23
C ASP A 61 1.01 22.43 4.01
N SER A 62 1.67 22.23 2.87
CA SER A 62 2.39 21.01 2.58
C SER A 62 3.76 21.26 1.97
N VAL A 63 4.67 20.34 2.25
CA VAL A 63 5.97 20.22 1.60
C VAL A 63 6.14 18.81 1.10
N ASP A 64 6.69 18.64 -0.09
CA ASP A 64 6.95 17.34 -0.69
C ASP A 64 8.45 17.08 -0.88
N GLY A 65 8.79 15.81 -1.07
CA GLY A 65 10.15 15.39 -1.35
C GLY A 65 10.20 14.05 -2.09
N ASP A 66 11.25 13.91 -2.90
CA ASP A 66 11.51 12.71 -3.67
C ASP A 66 12.31 11.69 -2.85
N THR A 67 11.74 10.52 -2.61
CA THR A 67 12.46 9.40 -1.99
C THR A 67 13.32 8.64 -2.99
N ALA A 68 13.09 8.76 -4.28
CA ALA A 68 13.70 7.97 -5.36
C ALA A 68 13.65 6.43 -5.10
N THR A 69 12.73 5.98 -4.24
CA THR A 69 12.67 4.59 -3.74
C THR A 69 13.92 4.17 -2.95
N ASP A 70 14.70 5.14 -2.46
CA ASP A 70 15.95 4.96 -1.70
C ASP A 70 15.79 5.39 -0.24
N ALA A 71 16.17 4.52 0.70
CA ALA A 71 15.97 4.74 2.13
C ALA A 71 16.80 5.90 2.70
N ASP A 72 18.02 6.09 2.22
CA ASP A 72 18.90 7.16 2.70
C ASP A 72 18.45 8.53 2.17
N GLN A 73 18.06 8.61 0.90
CA GLN A 73 17.47 9.82 0.32
C GLN A 73 16.17 10.19 1.02
N ALA A 74 15.29 9.21 1.26
CA ALA A 74 14.04 9.42 1.96
C ALA A 74 14.22 9.95 3.39
N ARG A 75 15.19 9.42 4.13
CA ARG A 75 15.54 9.93 5.47
C ARG A 75 16.05 11.36 5.44
N GLN A 76 16.89 11.70 4.45
CA GLN A 76 17.42 13.06 4.29
C GLN A 76 16.30 14.04 3.95
N SER A 77 15.40 13.66 3.04
CA SER A 77 14.23 14.44 2.65
C SER A 77 13.30 14.68 3.85
N ALA A 78 12.89 13.62 4.54
CA ALA A 78 12.02 13.72 5.72
C ALA A 78 12.65 14.54 6.85
N SER A 79 13.97 14.38 7.12
CA SER A 79 14.68 15.19 8.10
C SER A 79 14.65 16.67 7.72
N GLY A 80 14.79 17.00 6.43
CA GLY A 80 14.66 18.38 5.93
C GLY A 80 13.27 18.96 6.19
N MET A 81 12.21 18.21 5.89
CA MET A 81 10.83 18.61 6.14
C MET A 81 10.57 18.88 7.62
N ILE A 82 11.07 18.01 8.52
CA ILE A 82 10.90 18.18 9.96
C ILE A 82 11.68 19.37 10.49
N GLN A 83 12.96 19.49 10.15
CA GLN A 83 13.88 20.44 10.81
C GLN A 83 13.86 21.83 10.18
N ARG A 84 13.65 21.92 8.86
CA ARG A 84 13.69 23.19 8.12
C ARG A 84 12.28 23.72 7.89
N ASP A 85 11.35 22.84 7.49
CA ASP A 85 10.03 23.23 7.05
C ASP A 85 8.97 23.06 8.17
N ASN A 86 9.40 22.59 9.37
CA ASN A 86 8.57 22.41 10.57
C ASN A 86 7.37 21.46 10.36
N ALA A 87 7.51 20.45 9.49
CA ALA A 87 6.48 19.45 9.29
C ALA A 87 6.15 18.71 10.58
N ILE A 88 4.86 18.63 10.92
CA ILE A 88 4.34 18.02 12.15
C ILE A 88 3.87 16.59 11.95
N MET A 89 3.72 16.18 10.72
CA MET A 89 3.41 14.83 10.28
C MET A 89 4.15 14.58 8.96
N ILE A 90 4.67 13.38 8.80
CA ILE A 90 5.20 12.88 7.53
C ILE A 90 4.28 11.75 7.04
N SER A 91 3.96 11.76 5.76
CA SER A 91 3.26 10.65 5.11
C SER A 91 3.98 10.26 3.81
N GLY A 92 3.82 9.01 3.39
CA GLY A 92 4.49 8.45 2.22
C GLY A 92 5.14 7.11 2.53
N GLY A 93 6.20 6.81 1.82
CA GLY A 93 6.91 5.54 1.97
C GLY A 93 6.94 4.75 0.67
N SER A 94 5.79 4.26 0.19
CA SER A 94 5.61 3.34 -0.95
C SER A 94 6.50 2.10 -0.85
N SER A 95 7.82 2.25 -0.89
CA SER A 95 8.77 1.18 -0.57
C SER A 95 8.85 0.92 0.93
N SER A 96 8.76 -0.34 1.34
CA SER A 96 8.84 -0.71 2.77
C SER A 96 10.22 -0.44 3.38
N ALA A 97 11.30 -0.51 2.60
CA ALA A 97 12.62 -0.12 3.06
C ALA A 97 12.69 1.38 3.39
N VAL A 98 12.05 2.21 2.55
CA VAL A 98 11.89 3.64 2.78
C VAL A 98 11.05 3.90 4.03
N ALA A 99 9.88 3.25 4.14
CA ALA A 99 8.99 3.44 5.27
C ALA A 99 9.66 3.07 6.61
N ILE A 100 10.36 1.94 6.70
CA ILE A 100 11.10 1.51 7.89
C ILE A 100 12.17 2.56 8.28
N ALA A 101 12.88 3.11 7.30
CA ALA A 101 13.89 4.13 7.56
C ALA A 101 13.29 5.46 8.05
N VAL A 102 12.16 5.90 7.46
CA VAL A 102 11.47 7.15 7.82
C VAL A 102 10.73 7.03 9.14
N GLN A 103 10.05 5.90 9.40
CA GLN A 103 9.37 5.69 10.69
C GLN A 103 10.35 5.69 11.87
N GLY A 104 11.56 5.13 11.69
CA GLY A 104 12.61 5.20 12.70
C GLY A 104 13.10 6.64 12.96
N LEU A 105 13.21 7.46 11.92
CA LEU A 105 13.49 8.89 12.06
C LEU A 105 12.34 9.59 12.80
N CYS A 106 11.11 9.41 12.38
CA CYS A 106 9.93 10.05 12.97
C CYS A 106 9.73 9.66 14.45
N GLN A 107 10.00 8.40 14.81
CA GLN A 107 10.03 7.96 16.20
C GLN A 107 11.05 8.77 17.04
N ASN A 108 12.24 9.01 16.50
CA ASN A 108 13.27 9.76 17.19
C ASN A 108 12.95 11.26 17.31
N GLU A 109 12.41 11.85 16.25
CA GLU A 109 12.01 13.26 16.19
C GLU A 109 10.66 13.55 16.85
N LYS A 110 9.92 12.51 17.28
CA LYS A 110 8.58 12.61 17.87
C LYS A 110 7.56 13.27 16.92
N VAL A 111 7.66 12.93 15.65
CA VAL A 111 6.75 13.35 14.57
C VAL A 111 5.93 12.14 14.12
N MET A 112 4.65 12.33 13.84
CA MET A 112 3.79 11.25 13.33
C MET A 112 4.22 10.83 11.93
N PHE A 113 4.22 9.52 11.67
CA PHE A 113 4.40 8.95 10.35
C PHE A 113 3.18 8.13 9.93
N MET A 114 2.57 8.51 8.83
CA MET A 114 1.49 7.75 8.20
C MET A 114 2.07 7.01 7.00
N ALA A 115 2.33 5.72 7.18
CA ALA A 115 3.01 4.89 6.20
C ALA A 115 2.08 4.54 5.03
N CYS A 116 2.28 5.18 3.86
CA CYS A 116 1.48 5.00 2.67
C CYS A 116 2.02 3.84 1.83
N LEU A 117 1.11 3.01 1.33
CA LEU A 117 1.35 1.92 0.37
C LEU A 117 2.45 0.91 0.75
N THR A 118 3.14 1.10 1.84
CA THR A 118 4.15 0.15 2.33
C THR A 118 3.49 -1.16 2.77
N HIS A 119 3.98 -2.30 2.32
CA HIS A 119 3.26 -3.57 2.40
C HIS A 119 4.02 -4.70 3.11
N SER A 120 5.29 -4.48 3.52
CA SER A 120 6.05 -5.47 4.29
C SER A 120 5.38 -5.78 5.64
N ASN A 121 5.45 -7.04 6.06
CA ASN A 121 5.07 -7.44 7.41
C ASN A 121 5.91 -6.72 8.47
N ASP A 122 7.17 -6.42 8.15
CA ASP A 122 8.13 -5.83 9.07
C ASP A 122 7.73 -4.43 9.53
N THR A 123 7.07 -3.63 8.68
CA THR A 123 6.72 -2.23 8.96
C THR A 123 5.88 -2.07 10.24
N THR A 124 4.92 -2.95 10.47
CA THR A 124 4.07 -3.01 11.68
C THR A 124 4.29 -4.29 12.47
N GLY A 125 5.35 -5.05 12.14
CA GLY A 125 5.86 -6.21 12.86
C GLY A 125 7.13 -5.85 13.63
N LYS A 126 8.24 -6.52 13.33
CA LYS A 126 9.52 -6.36 14.07
C LYS A 126 10.10 -4.95 14.05
N ASP A 127 9.78 -4.14 13.03
CA ASP A 127 10.27 -2.76 12.91
C ASP A 127 9.20 -1.72 13.30
N CYS A 128 8.10 -2.14 13.92
CA CYS A 128 7.04 -1.24 14.37
C CYS A 128 7.56 -0.17 15.35
N VAL A 129 6.97 1.00 15.30
CA VAL A 129 7.29 2.09 16.24
C VAL A 129 6.02 2.82 16.68
N ARG A 130 6.05 3.46 17.87
CA ARG A 130 4.89 4.14 18.46
C ARG A 130 4.34 5.29 17.62
N TYR A 131 5.16 5.97 16.86
CA TYR A 131 4.79 7.16 16.09
C TYR A 131 4.44 6.85 14.63
N SER A 132 4.29 5.57 14.23
CA SER A 132 3.94 5.16 12.87
C SER A 132 2.65 4.36 12.83
N PHE A 133 1.81 4.64 11.83
CA PHE A 133 0.57 3.93 11.54
C PHE A 133 0.53 3.54 10.06
N ARG A 134 -0.13 2.41 9.73
CA ARG A 134 -0.28 1.95 8.36
C ARG A 134 -1.71 1.59 8.02
N GLU A 135 -2.27 2.32 7.06
CA GLU A 135 -3.61 2.05 6.51
C GLU A 135 -3.62 0.84 5.56
N MET A 136 -2.58 0.66 4.79
CA MET A 136 -2.44 -0.43 3.83
C MET A 136 -2.38 -1.80 4.54
N PHE A 137 -3.10 -2.82 4.02
CA PHE A 137 -2.92 -4.20 4.47
C PHE A 137 -1.49 -4.70 4.20
N ASN A 138 -1.08 -5.81 4.78
CA ASN A 138 0.30 -6.31 4.68
C ASN A 138 0.42 -7.59 3.86
N ALA A 139 1.65 -8.04 3.63
CA ALA A 139 1.95 -9.24 2.86
C ALA A 139 1.34 -10.52 3.44
N TYR A 140 1.17 -10.60 4.75
CA TYR A 140 0.49 -11.71 5.42
C TYR A 140 -0.99 -11.76 5.04
N MET A 141 -1.68 -10.62 5.09
CA MET A 141 -3.09 -10.51 4.67
C MET A 141 -3.24 -10.78 3.17
N THR A 142 -2.28 -10.40 2.33
CA THR A 142 -2.26 -10.79 0.90
C THR A 142 -2.31 -12.30 0.74
N GLY A 143 -1.44 -13.02 1.46
CA GLY A 143 -1.41 -14.48 1.39
C GLY A 143 -2.74 -15.11 1.85
N GLN A 144 -3.33 -14.59 2.94
CA GLN A 144 -4.64 -15.03 3.42
C GLN A 144 -5.76 -14.81 2.40
N ALA A 145 -5.79 -13.64 1.74
CA ALA A 145 -6.83 -13.30 0.78
C ALA A 145 -6.69 -14.08 -0.54
N LEU A 146 -5.46 -14.24 -1.03
CA LEU A 146 -5.20 -14.75 -2.37
C LEU A 146 -5.23 -16.28 -2.44
N ALA A 147 -4.66 -16.96 -1.43
CA ALA A 147 -4.49 -18.42 -1.48
C ALA A 147 -5.79 -19.21 -1.68
N PRO A 148 -6.92 -18.93 -0.98
CA PRO A 148 -8.17 -19.63 -1.22
C PRO A 148 -8.73 -19.37 -2.62
N VAL A 149 -8.58 -18.16 -3.15
CA VAL A 149 -9.10 -17.79 -4.48
C VAL A 149 -8.35 -18.51 -5.59
N VAL A 150 -7.01 -18.55 -5.53
CA VAL A 150 -6.21 -19.23 -6.57
C VAL A 150 -6.31 -20.76 -6.45
N ARG A 151 -6.49 -21.30 -5.23
CA ARG A 151 -6.83 -22.73 -5.06
C ARG A 151 -8.13 -23.08 -5.76
N ASP A 152 -9.17 -22.25 -5.58
CA ASP A 152 -10.48 -22.49 -6.18
C ASP A 152 -10.44 -22.33 -7.71
N ALA A 153 -9.53 -21.47 -8.22
CA ALA A 153 -9.34 -21.26 -9.65
C ALA A 153 -8.50 -22.35 -10.33
N TYR A 154 -7.42 -22.78 -9.70
CA TYR A 154 -6.42 -23.65 -10.31
C TYR A 154 -6.38 -25.09 -9.73
N GLY A 155 -6.97 -25.32 -8.55
CA GLY A 155 -6.96 -26.60 -7.85
C GLY A 155 -5.85 -26.72 -6.81
N GLU A 156 -5.84 -27.91 -6.15
CA GLU A 156 -4.85 -28.29 -5.14
C GLU A 156 -3.71 -29.10 -5.76
N GLY A 157 -2.60 -29.22 -5.02
CA GLY A 157 -1.49 -30.11 -5.36
C GLY A 157 -0.58 -29.63 -6.49
N LEU A 158 -0.62 -28.33 -6.80
CA LEU A 158 0.30 -27.70 -7.75
C LEU A 158 1.66 -27.42 -7.11
N SER A 159 2.64 -27.21 -7.95
CA SER A 159 3.98 -26.73 -7.57
C SER A 159 4.16 -25.27 -7.98
N PHE A 160 4.92 -24.49 -7.21
CA PHE A 160 5.16 -23.08 -7.53
C PHE A 160 6.62 -22.67 -7.37
N TYR A 161 7.03 -21.72 -8.23
CA TYR A 161 8.32 -21.05 -8.22
C TYR A 161 8.11 -19.58 -7.91
N GLN A 162 8.97 -18.96 -7.10
CA GLN A 162 8.85 -17.55 -6.76
C GLN A 162 10.06 -16.75 -7.23
N LEU A 163 9.79 -15.59 -7.84
CA LEU A 163 10.75 -14.49 -7.96
C LEU A 163 10.31 -13.36 -7.01
N TYR A 164 11.25 -12.74 -6.31
CA TYR A 164 10.92 -11.66 -5.38
C TYR A 164 11.98 -10.55 -5.37
N ALA A 165 11.54 -9.30 -5.21
CA ALA A 165 12.44 -8.16 -5.08
C ALA A 165 13.23 -8.24 -3.76
N ASP A 166 14.56 -8.09 -3.81
CA ASP A 166 15.48 -8.29 -2.67
C ASP A 166 15.48 -7.08 -1.72
N TYR A 167 14.35 -6.86 -1.04
CA TYR A 167 14.22 -5.92 0.06
C TYR A 167 13.08 -6.36 1.00
N SER A 168 12.85 -5.64 2.11
CA SER A 168 11.93 -6.04 3.18
C SER A 168 10.56 -6.53 2.69
N TRP A 169 9.91 -5.81 1.74
CA TRP A 169 8.62 -6.27 1.23
C TRP A 169 8.72 -7.58 0.45
N GLY A 170 9.62 -7.66 -0.53
CA GLY A 170 9.73 -8.87 -1.36
C GLY A 170 10.05 -10.11 -0.54
N GLN A 171 10.90 -9.96 0.48
CA GLN A 171 11.25 -11.05 1.42
C GLN A 171 10.04 -11.49 2.25
N THR A 172 9.27 -10.54 2.83
CA THR A 172 8.08 -10.89 3.64
C THR A 172 6.89 -11.33 2.77
N GLN A 173 6.76 -10.81 1.54
CA GLN A 173 5.75 -11.26 0.60
C GLN A 173 6.02 -12.70 0.15
N GLN A 174 7.25 -13.00 -0.25
CA GLN A 174 7.66 -14.35 -0.60
C GLN A 174 7.40 -15.35 0.53
N ALA A 175 7.75 -14.98 1.77
CA ALA A 175 7.53 -15.84 2.92
C ALA A 175 6.02 -16.07 3.19
N SER A 176 5.20 -15.01 3.09
CA SER A 176 3.75 -15.09 3.25
C SER A 176 3.12 -15.93 2.14
N MET A 177 3.53 -15.73 0.88
CA MET A 177 3.04 -16.56 -0.23
C MET A 177 3.43 -18.03 -0.04
N ASN A 178 4.66 -18.32 0.37
CA ASN A 178 5.06 -19.70 0.68
C ASN A 178 4.18 -20.32 1.75
N GLN A 179 3.95 -19.61 2.86
CA GLN A 179 3.11 -20.09 3.95
C GLN A 179 1.69 -20.41 3.46
N PHE A 180 0.99 -19.43 2.87
CA PHE A 180 -0.43 -19.58 2.56
C PHE A 180 -0.70 -20.46 1.32
N MET A 181 0.19 -20.46 0.32
CA MET A 181 0.07 -21.40 -0.80
C MET A 181 0.27 -22.85 -0.33
N THR A 182 1.16 -23.08 0.63
CA THR A 182 1.34 -24.42 1.22
C THR A 182 0.19 -24.81 2.15
N ASP A 183 -0.15 -23.96 3.12
CA ASP A 183 -1.07 -24.31 4.19
C ASP A 183 -2.55 -24.27 3.74
N VAL A 184 -2.91 -23.40 2.79
CA VAL A 184 -4.29 -23.14 2.36
C VAL A 184 -4.56 -23.68 0.96
N ALA A 185 -3.67 -23.43 -0.01
CA ALA A 185 -3.86 -23.95 -1.37
C ALA A 185 -3.36 -25.39 -1.54
N GLY A 186 -2.56 -25.92 -0.61
CA GLY A 186 -2.02 -27.26 -0.67
C GLY A 186 -0.96 -27.44 -1.78
N TRP A 187 -0.22 -26.36 -2.09
CA TRP A 187 0.80 -26.34 -3.12
C TRP A 187 2.19 -26.55 -2.54
N GLU A 188 3.17 -26.93 -3.37
CA GLU A 188 4.54 -27.18 -2.96
C GLU A 188 5.50 -26.16 -3.61
N GLN A 189 6.29 -25.44 -2.78
CA GLN A 189 7.31 -24.55 -3.29
C GLN A 189 8.49 -25.33 -3.86
N VAL A 190 8.80 -25.10 -5.15
CA VAL A 190 9.97 -25.66 -5.80
C VAL A 190 11.22 -24.87 -5.42
N GLU A 191 11.17 -23.53 -5.60
CA GLU A 191 12.27 -22.62 -5.31
C GLU A 191 11.76 -21.18 -5.16
N SER A 192 12.61 -20.34 -4.55
CA SER A 192 12.41 -18.89 -4.51
C SER A 192 13.72 -18.16 -4.74
N VAL A 193 13.73 -17.17 -5.67
CA VAL A 193 14.94 -16.48 -6.09
C VAL A 193 14.76 -14.97 -5.96
N ALA A 194 15.74 -14.33 -5.31
CA ALA A 194 15.78 -12.88 -5.13
C ALA A 194 16.27 -12.18 -6.40
N THR A 195 15.66 -11.06 -6.75
CA THR A 195 16.08 -10.16 -7.82
C THR A 195 16.36 -8.78 -7.24
N PRO A 196 17.42 -8.08 -7.65
CA PRO A 196 17.67 -6.72 -7.19
C PRO A 196 16.50 -5.78 -7.53
N LEU A 197 16.15 -4.87 -6.61
CA LEU A 197 15.18 -3.83 -6.87
C LEU A 197 15.64 -2.95 -8.05
N GLY A 198 14.75 -2.64 -8.99
CA GLY A 198 15.07 -1.92 -10.22
C GLY A 198 15.65 -2.81 -11.33
N THR A 199 15.47 -4.13 -11.26
CA THR A 199 15.85 -5.06 -12.32
C THR A 199 15.07 -4.76 -13.60
N THR A 200 15.77 -4.59 -14.72
CA THR A 200 15.15 -4.34 -16.04
C THR A 200 15.20 -5.53 -16.98
N ASP A 201 16.03 -6.52 -16.71
CA ASP A 201 16.16 -7.75 -17.49
C ASP A 201 15.99 -8.98 -16.59
N TYR A 202 14.86 -9.66 -16.76
CA TYR A 202 14.48 -10.86 -16.01
C TYR A 202 14.76 -12.16 -16.75
N SER A 203 15.35 -12.12 -17.97
CA SER A 203 15.46 -13.26 -18.87
C SER A 203 16.13 -14.49 -18.24
N THR A 204 17.19 -14.30 -17.45
CA THR A 204 17.90 -15.41 -16.76
C THR A 204 17.00 -16.02 -15.68
N TYR A 205 16.38 -15.21 -14.83
CA TYR A 205 15.51 -15.67 -13.76
C TYR A 205 14.28 -16.41 -14.30
N LEU A 206 13.68 -15.89 -15.36
CA LEU A 206 12.52 -16.48 -16.03
C LEU A 206 12.86 -17.81 -16.72
N SER A 207 14.04 -17.90 -17.32
CA SER A 207 14.52 -19.17 -17.89
C SER A 207 14.75 -20.26 -16.83
N GLU A 208 15.24 -19.88 -15.64
CA GLU A 208 15.38 -20.79 -14.50
C GLU A 208 14.02 -21.23 -13.99
N ALA A 209 13.06 -20.30 -13.82
CA ALA A 209 11.69 -20.60 -13.42
C ALA A 209 11.02 -21.58 -14.39
N GLN A 210 11.07 -21.33 -15.70
CA GLN A 210 10.51 -22.22 -16.72
C GLN A 210 11.15 -23.61 -16.69
N SER A 211 12.48 -23.67 -16.49
CA SER A 211 13.24 -24.94 -16.44
C SER A 211 12.96 -25.75 -15.17
N SER A 212 12.39 -25.13 -14.14
CA SER A 212 12.02 -25.80 -12.88
C SER A 212 10.88 -26.80 -13.05
N GLY A 213 10.03 -26.59 -14.07
CA GLY A 213 8.83 -27.39 -14.32
C GLY A 213 7.72 -27.17 -13.29
N ALA A 214 7.75 -26.06 -12.56
CA ALA A 214 6.67 -25.68 -11.66
C ALA A 214 5.38 -25.33 -12.43
N ASP A 215 4.22 -25.57 -11.83
CA ASP A 215 2.92 -25.29 -12.43
C ASP A 215 2.56 -23.80 -12.37
N VAL A 216 3.12 -23.07 -11.38
CA VAL A 216 2.77 -21.66 -11.09
C VAL A 216 4.05 -20.84 -10.90
N LEU A 217 4.09 -19.64 -11.51
CA LEU A 217 5.10 -18.61 -11.28
C LEU A 217 4.50 -17.48 -10.45
N ILE A 218 5.06 -17.22 -9.27
CA ILE A 218 4.67 -16.08 -8.42
C ILE A 218 5.73 -15.00 -8.56
N LEU A 219 5.31 -13.82 -9.05
CA LEU A 219 6.15 -12.65 -9.22
C LEU A 219 5.89 -11.66 -8.09
N ASN A 220 6.68 -11.73 -7.00
CA ASN A 220 6.62 -10.78 -5.89
C ASN A 220 7.39 -9.50 -6.26
N HIS A 221 6.95 -8.84 -7.33
CA HIS A 221 7.45 -7.59 -7.86
C HIS A 221 6.34 -6.54 -7.90
N TYR A 222 6.70 -5.26 -7.87
CA TYR A 222 5.76 -4.16 -7.83
C TYR A 222 6.25 -2.98 -8.69
N GLY A 223 5.35 -2.07 -9.07
CA GLY A 223 5.69 -0.93 -9.90
C GLY A 223 6.28 -1.33 -11.25
N LEU A 224 7.33 -0.65 -11.69
CA LEU A 224 8.00 -0.98 -12.95
C LEU A 224 8.67 -2.36 -12.93
N ASP A 225 9.16 -2.83 -11.79
CA ASP A 225 9.71 -4.18 -11.66
C ASP A 225 8.64 -5.24 -11.93
N GLY A 226 7.42 -5.02 -11.40
CA GLY A 226 6.26 -5.86 -11.65
C GLY A 226 5.85 -5.85 -13.13
N ALA A 227 5.67 -4.67 -13.71
CA ALA A 227 5.32 -4.54 -15.14
C ALA A 227 6.35 -5.22 -16.05
N ASN A 228 7.65 -4.99 -15.80
CA ASN A 228 8.74 -5.59 -16.60
C ASN A 228 8.79 -7.11 -16.47
N SER A 229 8.65 -7.65 -15.25
CA SER A 229 8.72 -9.09 -15.03
C SER A 229 7.54 -9.83 -15.64
N ILE A 230 6.32 -9.26 -15.57
CA ILE A 230 5.11 -9.84 -16.20
C ILE A 230 5.27 -9.83 -17.72
N GLN A 231 5.60 -8.67 -18.31
CA GLN A 231 5.75 -8.56 -19.76
C GLN A 231 6.80 -9.55 -20.30
N GLN A 232 7.96 -9.64 -19.65
CA GLN A 232 9.01 -10.56 -20.08
C GLN A 232 8.64 -12.03 -19.88
N ALA A 233 7.86 -12.36 -18.84
CA ALA A 233 7.36 -13.73 -18.65
C ALA A 233 6.39 -14.12 -19.78
N VAL A 234 5.49 -13.23 -20.17
CA VAL A 234 4.55 -13.46 -21.29
C VAL A 234 5.29 -13.51 -22.62
N ASP A 235 6.24 -12.60 -22.88
CA ASP A 235 7.05 -12.57 -24.10
C ASP A 235 7.91 -13.84 -24.24
N ALA A 236 8.32 -14.44 -23.13
CA ALA A 236 9.05 -15.73 -23.10
C ALA A 236 8.12 -16.96 -23.25
N GLY A 237 6.79 -16.75 -23.31
CA GLY A 237 5.80 -17.83 -23.44
C GLY A 237 5.59 -18.64 -22.16
N ILE A 238 5.99 -18.11 -20.99
CA ILE A 238 5.83 -18.81 -19.70
C ILE A 238 4.36 -19.02 -19.37
N ASN A 239 3.50 -18.06 -19.70
CA ASN A 239 2.05 -18.15 -19.52
C ASN A 239 1.35 -19.22 -20.36
N GLU A 240 2.04 -19.88 -21.29
CA GLU A 240 1.54 -21.04 -22.03
C GLU A 240 1.69 -22.35 -21.23
N ASP A 241 2.66 -22.41 -20.31
CA ASP A 241 3.04 -23.61 -19.55
C ASP A 241 2.81 -23.46 -18.02
N MET A 242 2.77 -22.24 -17.50
CA MET A 242 2.65 -21.93 -16.07
C MET A 242 1.59 -20.86 -15.84
N GLU A 243 0.81 -20.99 -14.77
CA GLU A 243 -0.04 -19.89 -14.29
C GLU A 243 0.81 -18.79 -13.66
N ILE A 244 0.46 -17.53 -13.88
CA ILE A 244 1.19 -16.39 -13.31
C ILE A 244 0.34 -15.72 -12.21
N ILE A 245 0.96 -15.46 -11.05
CA ILE A 245 0.39 -14.74 -9.93
C ILE A 245 1.28 -13.54 -9.60
N VAL A 246 0.66 -12.37 -9.42
CA VAL A 246 1.33 -11.17 -8.94
C VAL A 246 0.61 -10.71 -7.67
N PRO A 247 1.20 -10.96 -6.48
CA PRO A 247 0.48 -10.80 -5.21
C PRO A 247 -0.07 -9.40 -4.95
N LEU A 248 0.58 -8.36 -5.47
CA LEU A 248 0.16 -6.97 -5.28
C LEU A 248 0.15 -6.22 -6.61
N TYR A 249 -1.01 -5.65 -6.93
CA TYR A 249 -1.23 -4.81 -8.10
C TYR A 249 -1.50 -3.35 -7.75
N ASN A 250 -1.37 -2.49 -8.73
CA ASN A 250 -1.99 -1.16 -8.79
C ASN A 250 -2.31 -0.78 -10.24
N ARG A 251 -3.07 0.28 -10.43
CA ARG A 251 -3.43 0.78 -11.76
C ARG A 251 -2.22 1.20 -12.61
N PRO A 252 -1.25 2.03 -12.12
CA PRO A 252 -0.07 2.40 -12.91
C PRO A 252 0.75 1.20 -13.39
N MET A 253 0.92 0.19 -12.54
CA MET A 253 1.62 -1.05 -12.90
C MET A 253 0.85 -1.85 -13.97
N ALA A 254 -0.47 -2.00 -13.81
CA ALA A 254 -1.31 -2.71 -14.77
C ALA A 254 -1.36 -2.00 -16.13
N GLU A 255 -1.43 -0.66 -16.14
CA GLU A 255 -1.33 0.16 -17.33
C GLU A 255 0.00 -0.05 -18.06
N ALA A 256 1.11 -0.05 -17.33
CA ALA A 256 2.44 -0.29 -17.89
C ALA A 256 2.60 -1.71 -18.45
N ALA A 257 2.05 -2.72 -17.76
CA ALA A 257 2.10 -4.12 -18.20
C ALA A 257 1.15 -4.43 -19.37
N GLY A 258 0.08 -3.65 -19.51
CA GLY A 258 -0.89 -3.79 -20.60
C GLY A 258 -1.51 -5.18 -20.68
N GLY A 259 -1.63 -5.74 -21.88
CA GLY A 259 -2.22 -7.06 -22.11
C GLY A 259 -1.50 -8.24 -21.45
N ALA A 260 -0.28 -8.05 -20.97
CA ALA A 260 0.48 -9.10 -20.29
C ALA A 260 -0.13 -9.54 -18.93
N ILE A 261 -1.04 -8.73 -18.37
CA ILE A 261 -1.75 -9.11 -17.14
C ILE A 261 -2.95 -10.04 -17.36
N GLU A 262 -3.29 -10.38 -18.59
CA GLU A 262 -4.45 -11.25 -18.87
C GLU A 262 -4.40 -12.55 -18.06
N GLY A 263 -5.47 -12.77 -17.26
CA GLY A 263 -5.60 -13.96 -16.42
C GLY A 263 -4.80 -13.95 -15.11
N VAL A 264 -3.91 -12.98 -14.89
CA VAL A 264 -3.03 -12.92 -13.72
C VAL A 264 -3.80 -12.48 -12.48
N TYR A 265 -3.72 -13.26 -11.39
CA TYR A 265 -4.35 -12.96 -10.11
C TYR A 265 -3.44 -12.14 -9.19
N GLY A 266 -4.05 -11.29 -8.36
CA GLY A 266 -3.36 -10.53 -7.32
C GLY A 266 -4.33 -9.80 -6.38
N THR A 267 -3.81 -8.95 -5.52
CA THR A 267 -4.59 -8.11 -4.58
C THR A 267 -4.39 -6.62 -4.87
N LEU A 268 -5.34 -5.80 -4.42
CA LEU A 268 -5.30 -4.34 -4.54
C LEU A 268 -5.49 -3.66 -3.19
N ALA A 269 -4.95 -2.46 -3.04
CA ALA A 269 -5.29 -1.58 -1.93
C ALA A 269 -6.75 -1.09 -2.02
N TRP A 270 -7.15 -0.67 -3.21
CA TRP A 270 -8.46 -0.13 -3.53
C TRP A 270 -8.60 0.02 -5.06
N ASP A 271 -9.82 0.03 -5.55
CA ASP A 271 -10.13 0.40 -6.94
C ASP A 271 -11.47 1.14 -7.08
N SER A 272 -11.57 1.99 -8.08
CA SER A 272 -12.77 2.76 -8.42
C SER A 272 -13.99 1.91 -8.80
N GLN A 273 -13.81 0.60 -9.04
CA GLN A 273 -14.90 -0.35 -9.30
C GLN A 273 -15.64 -0.77 -8.02
N ILE A 274 -15.12 -0.45 -6.83
CA ILE A 274 -15.76 -0.77 -5.56
C ILE A 274 -17.05 0.07 -5.43
N ASP A 275 -18.20 -0.62 -5.46
CA ASP A 275 -19.52 0.01 -5.51
C ASP A 275 -20.03 0.38 -4.11
N ASN A 276 -19.49 1.49 -3.59
CA ASN A 276 -20.00 2.15 -2.38
C ASN A 276 -19.81 3.66 -2.48
N ALA A 277 -20.54 4.41 -1.63
CA ALA A 277 -20.55 5.87 -1.69
C ALA A 277 -19.15 6.49 -1.49
N PRO A 278 -18.33 6.12 -0.48
CA PRO A 278 -17.00 6.70 -0.31
C PRO A 278 -16.09 6.49 -1.52
N SER A 279 -16.10 5.30 -2.13
CA SER A 279 -15.28 5.01 -3.32
C SER A 279 -15.69 5.84 -4.53
N GLN A 280 -17.00 6.02 -4.75
CA GLN A 280 -17.53 6.86 -5.84
C GLN A 280 -17.20 8.33 -5.62
N GLU A 281 -17.42 8.86 -4.43
CA GLU A 281 -17.12 10.25 -4.07
C GLU A 281 -15.62 10.60 -4.22
N PHE A 282 -14.73 9.71 -3.78
CA PHE A 282 -13.29 9.91 -3.97
C PHE A 282 -12.92 9.89 -5.45
N THR A 283 -13.48 8.93 -6.21
CA THR A 283 -13.24 8.82 -7.66
C THR A 283 -13.69 10.10 -8.37
N GLU A 284 -14.89 10.60 -8.09
CA GLU A 284 -15.43 11.82 -8.69
C GLU A 284 -14.59 13.05 -8.33
N ALA A 285 -14.21 13.20 -7.06
CA ALA A 285 -13.39 14.32 -6.60
C ALA A 285 -12.02 14.33 -7.27
N PHE A 286 -11.35 13.18 -7.33
CA PHE A 286 -10.04 13.05 -7.96
C PHE A 286 -10.10 13.26 -9.49
N GLN A 287 -11.11 12.68 -10.15
CA GLN A 287 -11.32 12.88 -11.59
C GLN A 287 -11.64 14.34 -11.94
N SER A 288 -12.43 15.01 -11.10
CA SER A 288 -12.76 16.42 -11.31
C SER A 288 -11.54 17.33 -11.22
N GLU A 289 -10.56 16.99 -10.37
CA GLU A 289 -9.34 17.80 -10.18
C GLU A 289 -8.26 17.47 -11.21
N TYR A 290 -8.08 16.18 -11.56
CA TYR A 290 -6.91 15.72 -12.32
C TYR A 290 -7.24 15.09 -13.68
N ASP A 291 -8.51 15.02 -14.08
CA ASP A 291 -8.99 14.40 -15.33
C ASP A 291 -8.48 12.96 -15.54
N ARG A 292 -8.40 12.18 -14.45
CA ARG A 292 -7.95 10.78 -14.45
C ARG A 292 -8.58 9.96 -13.33
N ILE A 293 -8.68 8.64 -13.54
CA ILE A 293 -9.16 7.70 -12.52
C ILE A 293 -8.06 7.53 -11.46
N PRO A 294 -8.39 7.66 -10.15
CA PRO A 294 -7.41 7.46 -9.09
C PRO A 294 -6.95 6.01 -9.01
N SER A 295 -5.73 5.81 -8.51
CA SER A 295 -5.18 4.49 -8.18
C SER A 295 -5.41 4.14 -6.70
N GLY A 296 -5.16 2.86 -6.33
CA GLY A 296 -5.14 2.44 -4.94
C GLY A 296 -4.12 3.21 -4.08
N PRO A 297 -2.87 3.46 -4.55
CA PRO A 297 -1.93 4.38 -3.89
C PRO A 297 -2.51 5.76 -3.57
N ALA A 298 -3.21 6.37 -4.53
CA ALA A 298 -3.88 7.66 -4.34
C ALA A 298 -4.95 7.60 -3.26
N GLN A 299 -5.77 6.53 -3.25
CA GLN A 299 -6.81 6.36 -2.23
C GLN A 299 -6.21 6.24 -0.83
N VAL A 300 -5.18 5.42 -0.64
CA VAL A 300 -4.51 5.27 0.67
C VAL A 300 -3.90 6.59 1.14
N ALA A 301 -3.26 7.35 0.24
CA ALA A 301 -2.67 8.64 0.54
C ALA A 301 -3.71 9.67 1.02
N TYR A 302 -4.84 9.76 0.30
CA TYR A 302 -5.96 10.63 0.66
C TYR A 302 -6.59 10.21 1.99
N ALA A 303 -6.92 8.92 2.13
CA ALA A 303 -7.57 8.37 3.32
C ALA A 303 -6.77 8.63 4.59
N GLN A 304 -5.51 8.24 4.64
CA GLN A 304 -4.70 8.35 5.84
C GLN A 304 -4.35 9.80 6.22
N THR A 305 -4.32 10.72 5.25
CA THR A 305 -4.17 12.16 5.53
C THR A 305 -5.38 12.70 6.28
N LEU A 306 -6.59 12.36 5.83
CA LEU A 306 -7.83 12.75 6.50
C LEU A 306 -8.00 12.04 7.85
N GLN A 307 -7.61 10.77 7.97
CA GLN A 307 -7.62 10.04 9.24
C GLN A 307 -6.71 10.69 10.29
N TYR A 308 -5.50 11.10 9.89
CA TYR A 308 -4.61 11.86 10.78
C TYR A 308 -5.25 13.18 11.21
N ALA A 309 -5.78 13.96 10.26
CA ALA A 309 -6.43 15.24 10.54
C ALA A 309 -7.64 15.07 11.49
N ALA A 310 -8.50 14.09 11.25
CA ALA A 310 -9.64 13.76 12.10
C ALA A 310 -9.18 13.31 13.51
N ALA A 311 -8.11 12.55 13.62
CA ALA A 311 -7.54 12.17 14.91
C ALA A 311 -7.00 13.38 15.68
N VAL A 312 -6.43 14.37 15.00
CA VAL A 312 -5.99 15.65 15.59
C VAL A 312 -7.20 16.44 16.11
N GLU A 313 -8.29 16.51 15.34
CA GLU A 313 -9.54 17.19 15.78
C GLU A 313 -10.12 16.49 17.03
N ARG A 314 -10.22 15.15 17.04
CA ARG A 314 -10.69 14.40 18.21
C ARG A 314 -9.77 14.56 19.42
N ALA A 315 -8.46 14.68 19.23
CA ALA A 315 -7.49 14.93 20.29
C ALA A 315 -7.54 16.37 20.82
N GLY A 316 -8.06 17.32 20.03
CA GLY A 316 -8.02 18.76 20.33
C GLY A 316 -6.60 19.34 20.37
N THR A 317 -5.62 18.65 19.77
CA THR A 317 -4.21 19.05 19.79
C THR A 317 -3.41 18.31 18.71
N PHE A 318 -2.34 18.95 18.20
CA PHE A 318 -1.34 18.29 17.36
C PHE A 318 -0.28 17.52 18.16
N TYR A 319 -0.37 17.45 19.48
CA TYR A 319 0.61 16.73 20.30
C TYR A 319 0.54 15.22 20.04
N PRO A 320 1.58 14.61 19.44
CA PRO A 320 1.50 13.26 18.89
C PRO A 320 1.01 12.19 19.87
N PRO A 321 1.44 12.14 21.16
CA PRO A 321 0.91 11.13 22.08
C PRO A 321 -0.60 11.16 22.30
N GLU A 322 -1.25 12.33 22.19
CA GLU A 322 -2.71 12.43 22.29
C GLU A 322 -3.39 12.04 20.95
N VAL A 323 -2.75 12.35 19.82
CA VAL A 323 -3.23 11.94 18.48
C VAL A 323 -3.15 10.42 18.32
N ILE A 324 -2.05 9.80 18.75
CA ILE A 324 -1.86 8.34 18.72
C ILE A 324 -3.01 7.63 19.45
N LYS A 325 -3.42 8.10 20.64
CA LYS A 325 -4.55 7.54 21.40
C LYS A 325 -5.89 7.65 20.68
N GLN A 326 -6.04 8.57 19.72
CA GLN A 326 -7.24 8.69 18.91
C GLN A 326 -7.23 7.80 17.66
N LEU A 327 -6.06 7.26 17.30
CA LEU A 327 -5.89 6.31 16.22
C LEU A 327 -5.92 4.86 16.72
N GLU A 328 -5.34 4.58 17.90
CA GLU A 328 -5.29 3.23 18.49
C GLU A 328 -6.71 2.69 18.75
N ASP A 329 -7.00 1.50 18.23
CA ASP A 329 -8.26 0.78 18.33
C ASP A 329 -9.49 1.58 17.80
N TYR A 330 -9.24 2.56 16.92
CA TYR A 330 -10.30 3.33 16.28
C TYR A 330 -10.94 2.51 15.15
N GLU A 331 -12.27 2.40 15.21
CA GLU A 331 -13.08 1.75 14.17
C GLU A 331 -13.69 2.80 13.23
N TYR A 332 -13.66 2.54 11.93
CA TYR A 332 -14.20 3.42 10.89
C TYR A 332 -14.67 2.59 9.67
N ASP A 333 -15.54 3.18 8.84
CA ASP A 333 -16.08 2.56 7.62
C ASP A 333 -16.25 3.59 6.47
N ASN A 334 -15.52 4.68 6.57
CA ASN A 334 -15.72 5.91 5.78
C ASN A 334 -14.71 6.12 4.64
N ILE A 335 -13.84 5.14 4.34
CA ILE A 335 -12.82 5.26 3.30
C ILE A 335 -12.98 4.29 2.13
N GLY A 336 -14.14 3.65 2.01
CA GLY A 336 -14.50 2.85 0.85
C GLY A 336 -14.05 1.39 0.87
N MET A 337 -13.43 0.92 1.97
CA MET A 337 -12.97 -0.47 2.09
C MET A 337 -13.74 -1.28 3.14
N GLY A 338 -14.98 -0.88 3.43
CA GLY A 338 -15.80 -1.50 4.47
C GLY A 338 -15.38 -1.05 5.86
N ALA A 339 -15.86 -1.78 6.87
CA ALA A 339 -15.49 -1.49 8.25
C ALA A 339 -14.05 -1.87 8.53
N GLU A 340 -13.30 -0.96 9.13
CA GLU A 340 -11.87 -1.11 9.41
C GLU A 340 -11.56 -0.82 10.88
N THR A 341 -10.44 -1.32 11.35
CA THR A 341 -9.92 -1.04 12.70
C THR A 341 -8.44 -0.72 12.61
N MET A 342 -8.02 0.45 13.08
CA MET A 342 -6.62 0.76 13.29
C MET A 342 -6.17 0.15 14.62
N ARG A 343 -5.47 -0.94 14.58
CA ARG A 343 -5.14 -1.73 15.79
C ARG A 343 -4.16 -1.00 16.71
N GLY A 344 -4.44 -0.99 18.00
CA GLY A 344 -3.57 -0.36 19.01
C GLY A 344 -2.31 -1.16 19.35
N CYS A 345 -2.25 -2.46 19.00
CA CYS A 345 -1.11 -3.31 19.39
C CYS A 345 0.07 -3.27 18.42
N ASP A 346 -0.18 -2.94 17.14
CA ASP A 346 0.85 -2.92 16.10
C ASP A 346 0.69 -1.78 15.09
N HIS A 347 -0.34 -0.94 15.27
CA HIS A 347 -0.67 0.19 14.39
C HIS A 347 -0.92 -0.20 12.91
N GLN A 348 -1.42 -1.42 12.73
CA GLN A 348 -1.84 -1.96 11.45
C GLN A 348 -3.35 -1.83 11.28
N ALA A 349 -3.81 -1.26 10.18
CA ALA A 349 -5.21 -1.31 9.81
C ALA A 349 -5.63 -2.75 9.48
N GLN A 350 -6.75 -3.18 10.04
CA GLN A 350 -7.45 -4.40 9.69
C GLN A 350 -8.62 -4.05 8.78
N ARG A 351 -8.59 -4.50 7.53
CA ARG A 351 -9.48 -4.07 6.48
C ARG A 351 -9.77 -5.18 5.47
N ASP A 352 -10.78 -4.99 4.67
CA ASP A 352 -11.10 -5.85 3.53
C ASP A 352 -9.99 -5.79 2.47
N VAL A 353 -9.76 -6.90 1.75
CA VAL A 353 -8.75 -7.00 0.70
C VAL A 353 -9.37 -7.49 -0.60
N PRO A 354 -9.42 -6.65 -1.66
CA PRO A 354 -9.85 -7.07 -2.97
C PRO A 354 -8.84 -8.00 -3.64
N VAL A 355 -9.35 -9.11 -4.18
CA VAL A 355 -8.62 -10.00 -5.07
C VAL A 355 -9.10 -9.75 -6.49
N VAL A 356 -8.16 -9.62 -7.40
CA VAL A 356 -8.42 -9.26 -8.79
C VAL A 356 -7.81 -10.24 -9.77
N LYS A 357 -8.33 -10.20 -10.99
CA LYS A 357 -7.79 -10.92 -12.14
C LYS A 357 -7.64 -9.96 -13.31
N GLY A 358 -6.47 -9.96 -13.94
CA GLY A 358 -6.16 -9.13 -15.09
C GLY A 358 -7.07 -9.42 -16.29
N LEU A 359 -7.56 -8.35 -16.94
CA LEU A 359 -8.38 -8.41 -18.12
C LEU A 359 -7.54 -8.57 -19.42
N PRO A 360 -8.11 -9.20 -20.46
CA PRO A 360 -7.50 -9.20 -21.80
C PRO A 360 -7.23 -7.77 -22.29
N GLY A 361 -6.13 -7.56 -23.01
CA GLY A 361 -5.79 -6.24 -23.56
C GLY A 361 -6.89 -5.60 -24.40
N SER A 362 -7.73 -6.40 -25.07
CA SER A 362 -8.90 -5.92 -25.84
C SER A 362 -10.04 -5.36 -24.98
N GLU A 363 -10.07 -5.68 -23.68
CA GLU A 363 -11.08 -5.21 -22.73
C GLU A 363 -10.59 -4.03 -21.88
N GLN A 364 -9.31 -3.67 -22.00
CA GLN A 364 -8.69 -2.57 -21.25
C GLN A 364 -8.96 -1.17 -21.85
N GLU A 365 -9.60 -1.08 -23.01
CA GLU A 365 -9.87 0.19 -23.73
C GLU A 365 -10.68 1.23 -22.94
N SER A 366 -11.40 0.80 -21.89
CA SER A 366 -12.16 1.68 -21.00
C SER A 366 -11.35 2.24 -19.81
N GLY A 367 -10.04 1.93 -19.73
CA GLY A 367 -9.20 2.22 -18.55
C GLY A 367 -9.43 1.27 -17.38
N LEU A 368 -10.17 0.18 -17.57
CA LEU A 368 -10.24 -0.96 -16.66
C LEU A 368 -9.13 -1.95 -17.04
N TYR A 369 -8.37 -2.40 -16.07
CA TYR A 369 -7.26 -3.32 -16.29
C TYR A 369 -7.52 -4.71 -15.72
N TYR A 370 -8.42 -4.81 -14.74
CA TYR A 370 -8.73 -6.04 -14.01
C TYR A 370 -10.18 -6.06 -13.56
N GLU A 371 -10.68 -7.24 -13.27
CA GLU A 371 -11.95 -7.46 -12.59
C GLU A 371 -11.72 -7.81 -11.11
N ILE A 372 -12.59 -7.34 -10.22
CA ILE A 372 -12.60 -7.75 -8.83
C ILE A 372 -13.33 -9.10 -8.76
N VAL A 373 -12.60 -10.17 -8.47
CA VAL A 373 -13.16 -11.54 -8.41
C VAL A 373 -13.59 -11.94 -6.99
N ASN A 374 -13.03 -11.28 -5.97
CA ASN A 374 -13.41 -11.47 -4.58
C ASN A 374 -13.04 -10.23 -3.75
N ILE A 375 -13.76 -9.98 -2.68
CA ILE A 375 -13.34 -9.08 -1.60
C ILE A 375 -13.33 -9.94 -0.33
N THR A 376 -12.13 -10.23 0.17
CA THR A 376 -11.98 -11.00 1.40
C THR A 376 -12.19 -10.07 2.59
N SER A 377 -13.14 -10.43 3.44
CA SER A 377 -13.54 -9.63 4.59
C SER A 377 -12.41 -9.54 5.62
N ARG A 378 -12.32 -8.41 6.31
CA ARG A 378 -11.41 -8.22 7.45
C ARG A 378 -11.58 -9.29 8.54
N ASP A 379 -12.76 -9.86 8.68
CA ASP A 379 -13.06 -10.90 9.68
C ASP A 379 -12.39 -12.24 9.33
N ASP A 380 -12.11 -12.47 8.05
CA ASP A 380 -11.39 -13.65 7.53
C ASP A 380 -9.87 -13.37 7.38
N LEU A 381 -9.46 -12.13 7.59
CA LEU A 381 -8.08 -11.66 7.46
C LEU A 381 -7.53 -11.24 8.83
N GLY A 382 -6.22 -11.18 8.90
CA GLY A 382 -5.53 -10.67 10.07
C GLY A 382 -5.06 -11.77 11.02
N TYR A 383 -4.68 -11.33 12.20
CA TYR A 383 -4.00 -12.14 13.22
C TYR A 383 -4.18 -11.49 14.59
N ALA A 384 -4.05 -12.29 15.64
CA ALA A 384 -4.06 -11.76 17.01
C ALA A 384 -2.80 -10.92 17.30
N CYS A 385 -2.84 -10.07 18.31
CA CYS A 385 -1.72 -9.22 18.69
C CYS A 385 -0.44 -9.98 19.14
N ASP A 386 -0.59 -11.24 19.48
CA ASP A 386 0.49 -12.15 19.87
C ASP A 386 0.81 -13.21 18.79
N ALA A 387 0.31 -13.00 17.55
CA ALA A 387 0.47 -13.92 16.44
C ALA A 387 0.85 -13.18 15.14
N GLY A 388 1.29 -13.96 14.12
CA GLY A 388 1.67 -13.41 12.82
C GLY A 388 2.70 -12.28 12.94
N PRO A 389 2.65 -11.27 12.09
CA PRO A 389 3.59 -10.13 12.15
C PRO A 389 3.56 -9.35 13.46
N ALA A 390 2.40 -9.25 14.14
CA ALA A 390 2.27 -8.50 15.39
C ALA A 390 3.04 -9.12 16.56
N ALA A 391 3.29 -10.43 16.52
CA ALA A 391 4.02 -11.12 17.59
C ALA A 391 5.44 -10.58 17.84
N GLU A 392 6.01 -9.91 16.83
CA GLU A 392 7.35 -9.32 16.88
C GLU A 392 7.33 -7.80 17.12
N CYS A 393 6.14 -7.18 17.23
CA CYS A 393 6.02 -5.75 17.40
C CYS A 393 6.20 -5.31 18.85
N GLU A 394 7.14 -4.39 19.06
CA GLU A 394 7.34 -3.70 20.33
C GLU A 394 7.26 -2.19 20.11
N LEU A 395 6.05 -1.61 20.15
CA LEU A 395 5.83 -0.18 19.89
C LEU A 395 6.65 0.77 20.77
N GLY A 396 7.08 0.31 21.95
CA GLY A 396 7.83 1.14 22.88
C GLY A 396 6.96 2.17 23.61
N SER A 397 7.63 3.16 24.23
CA SER A 397 6.95 4.24 24.97
C SER A 397 6.70 5.46 24.08
N TYR A 398 5.94 6.43 24.62
CA TYR A 398 5.78 7.76 24.03
C TYR A 398 6.98 8.69 24.28
N GLU A 399 7.94 8.28 25.13
CA GLU A 399 9.14 9.07 25.49
C GLU A 399 10.32 8.83 24.55
#